data_6216601f482001239319879d85e81afc
#
_entry.id   6216601f482001239319879d85e81afc
#
_cell.length_a   1.000
_cell.length_b   1.000
_cell.length_c   1.000
_cell.angle_alpha   90.00
_cell.angle_beta   90.00
_cell.angle_gamma   90.00
#
_symmetry.space_group_name_H-M   'P 1'
#
loop_
_entity.id
_entity.type
_entity.pdbx_description
1 polymer ?
#
loop_
_entity_poly.entity_id
_entity_poly.type
_entity_poly.pdbx_seq_one_letter_code
_entity_poly.pdbx_strand_id
1 'polypeptide(L)'
;MVKDLKYYLSLPWQFEFTKHPDGRYSAVVVGLSCYSGGDTLEEASKEIQEALEFYIESCLEDNMPISEPQDIENASGRIAIRTSKTTHLKLLQLSKKEGVSVSHLVNDAIVKQY
;
A
#
# COMPACT_ATOMS: atom_id res chain seq x y z
N MET A 1 -8.49 -22.95 13.30
CA MET A 1 -9.41 -22.07 12.54
C MET A 1 -8.95 -21.99 11.09
N VAL A 2 -9.85 -22.27 10.16
CA VAL A 2 -9.52 -22.22 8.74
C VAL A 2 -9.65 -20.76 8.25
N LYS A 3 -8.58 -20.24 7.67
CA LYS A 3 -8.56 -18.89 7.07
C LYS A 3 -9.01 -19.02 5.61
N ASP A 4 -10.31 -18.96 5.39
CA ASP A 4 -10.92 -19.01 4.07
C ASP A 4 -11.25 -17.61 3.55
N LEU A 5 -11.88 -17.53 2.37
CA LEU A 5 -12.28 -16.27 1.77
C LEU A 5 -13.14 -15.43 2.71
N LYS A 6 -14.12 -16.06 3.37
CA LYS A 6 -15.01 -15.37 4.30
C LYS A 6 -14.23 -14.76 5.48
N TYR A 7 -13.24 -15.47 5.99
CA TYR A 7 -12.38 -14.99 7.06
C TYR A 7 -11.67 -13.71 6.63
N TYR A 8 -11.00 -13.73 5.48
CA TYR A 8 -10.24 -12.57 4.99
C TYR A 8 -11.13 -11.38 4.67
N LEU A 9 -12.31 -11.60 4.08
CA LEU A 9 -13.23 -10.51 3.76
C LEU A 9 -13.84 -9.86 5.01
N SER A 10 -13.85 -10.55 6.14
CA SER A 10 -14.36 -10.01 7.40
C SER A 10 -13.36 -9.11 8.13
N LEU A 11 -12.10 -9.05 7.68
CA LEU A 11 -11.08 -8.26 8.32
C LEU A 11 -11.28 -6.76 8.07
N PRO A 12 -10.77 -5.89 8.96
CA PRO A 12 -10.96 -4.44 8.83
C PRO A 12 -9.99 -3.82 7.82
N TRP A 13 -10.18 -4.11 6.54
CA TRP A 13 -9.37 -3.56 5.47
C TRP A 13 -9.58 -2.05 5.35
N GLN A 14 -8.49 -1.33 5.07
CA GLN A 14 -8.52 0.10 4.82
C GLN A 14 -8.34 0.36 3.33
N PHE A 15 -9.11 1.31 2.81
CA PHE A 15 -9.05 1.71 1.40
C PHE A 15 -8.64 3.17 1.31
N GLU A 16 -7.78 3.49 0.34
CA GLU A 16 -7.42 4.86 0.03
C GLU A 16 -7.93 5.22 -1.35
N PHE A 17 -8.55 6.39 -1.46
CA PHE A 17 -9.10 6.89 -2.71
C PHE A 17 -8.36 8.16 -3.12
N THR A 18 -8.08 8.28 -4.41
CA THR A 18 -7.42 9.45 -4.98
C THR A 18 -8.27 10.00 -6.11
N LYS A 19 -8.61 11.30 -6.04
CA LYS A 19 -9.29 11.99 -7.14
C LYS A 19 -8.23 12.52 -8.10
N HIS A 20 -8.37 12.19 -9.37
CA HIS A 20 -7.46 12.65 -10.42
C HIS A 20 -7.96 13.95 -11.05
N PRO A 21 -7.06 14.72 -11.73
CA PRO A 21 -7.44 15.98 -12.37
C PRO A 21 -8.57 15.86 -13.41
N ASP A 22 -8.72 14.70 -14.03
CA ASP A 22 -9.79 14.43 -15.00
C ASP A 22 -11.16 14.12 -14.35
N GLY A 23 -11.21 14.12 -13.01
CA GLY A 23 -12.43 13.84 -12.25
C GLY A 23 -12.66 12.39 -11.90
N ARG A 24 -11.81 11.48 -12.40
CA ARG A 24 -11.91 10.06 -12.09
C ARG A 24 -11.27 9.76 -10.72
N TYR A 25 -11.57 8.59 -10.18
CA TYR A 25 -11.05 8.14 -8.89
C TYR A 25 -10.27 6.85 -9.05
N SER A 26 -9.19 6.72 -8.29
CA SER A 26 -8.50 5.46 -8.11
C SER A 26 -8.63 5.02 -6.66
N ALA A 27 -8.52 3.72 -6.43
CA ALA A 27 -8.61 3.13 -5.11
C ALA A 27 -7.52 2.08 -4.93
N VAL A 28 -7.05 1.94 -3.71
CA VAL A 28 -6.06 0.94 -3.33
C VAL A 28 -6.43 0.36 -1.96
N VAL A 29 -6.18 -0.93 -1.78
CA VAL A 29 -6.28 -1.57 -0.47
C VAL A 29 -4.94 -1.37 0.24
N VAL A 30 -4.98 -0.71 1.40
CA VAL A 30 -3.76 -0.43 2.17
C VAL A 30 -3.08 -1.74 2.56
N GLY A 31 -1.80 -1.87 2.20
CA GLY A 31 -0.99 -3.04 2.52
C GLY A 31 -1.02 -4.17 1.50
N LEU A 32 -1.83 -4.06 0.46
CA LEU A 32 -1.88 -5.03 -0.63
C LEU A 32 -1.59 -4.36 -1.97
N SER A 33 -1.10 -5.15 -2.93
CA SER A 33 -0.95 -4.70 -4.32
C SER A 33 -2.28 -4.90 -5.07
N CYS A 34 -3.33 -4.24 -4.55
CA CYS A 34 -4.69 -4.38 -5.06
C CYS A 34 -5.25 -2.99 -5.36
N TYR A 35 -5.52 -2.73 -6.64
CA TYR A 35 -5.90 -1.41 -7.16
C TYR A 35 -7.18 -1.51 -7.97
N SER A 36 -7.93 -0.43 -8.00
CA SER A 36 -9.08 -0.30 -8.86
C SER A 36 -9.39 1.18 -9.10
N GLY A 37 -10.47 1.48 -9.80
CA GLY A 37 -10.87 2.85 -10.07
C GLY A 37 -12.28 2.94 -10.63
N GLY A 38 -12.75 4.17 -10.80
CA GLY A 38 -14.06 4.43 -11.35
C GLY A 38 -14.26 5.91 -11.65
N ASP A 39 -15.36 6.24 -12.31
CA ASP A 39 -15.68 7.62 -12.67
C ASP A 39 -16.26 8.40 -11.49
N THR A 40 -16.79 7.70 -10.49
CA THR A 40 -17.31 8.28 -9.25
C THR A 40 -16.69 7.57 -8.05
N LEU A 41 -16.79 8.21 -6.88
CA LEU A 41 -16.30 7.61 -5.65
C LEU A 41 -17.06 6.32 -5.30
N GLU A 42 -18.37 6.29 -5.54
CA GLU A 42 -19.18 5.10 -5.30
C GLU A 42 -18.76 3.94 -6.19
N GLU A 43 -18.50 4.21 -7.46
CA GLU A 43 -18.05 3.22 -8.42
C GLU A 43 -16.67 2.69 -8.04
N ALA A 44 -15.73 3.58 -7.68
CA ALA A 44 -14.40 3.19 -7.24
C ALA A 44 -14.44 2.32 -5.97
N SER A 45 -15.34 2.65 -5.03
CA SER A 45 -15.54 1.87 -3.81
C SER A 45 -16.06 0.45 -4.11
N LYS A 46 -17.02 0.34 -5.00
CA LYS A 46 -17.57 -0.95 -5.41
C LYS A 46 -16.50 -1.79 -6.11
N GLU A 47 -15.79 -1.18 -7.05
CA GLU A 47 -14.77 -1.87 -7.83
C GLU A 47 -13.60 -2.36 -6.96
N ILE A 48 -13.16 -1.56 -5.97
CA ILE A 48 -12.07 -1.98 -5.10
C ILE A 48 -12.47 -3.14 -4.19
N GLN A 49 -13.72 -3.19 -3.76
CA GLN A 49 -14.22 -4.31 -2.95
C GLN A 49 -14.26 -5.61 -3.77
N GLU A 50 -14.70 -5.52 -5.01
CA GLU A 50 -14.68 -6.67 -5.94
C GLU A 50 -13.25 -7.11 -6.25
N ALA A 51 -12.36 -6.16 -6.45
CA ALA A 51 -10.93 -6.43 -6.71
C ALA A 51 -10.28 -7.11 -5.51
N LEU A 52 -10.61 -6.69 -4.29
CA LEU A 52 -10.11 -7.31 -3.07
C LEU A 52 -10.55 -8.77 -2.96
N GLU A 53 -11.83 -9.04 -3.22
CA GLU A 53 -12.36 -10.40 -3.20
C GLU A 53 -11.63 -11.29 -4.20
N PHE A 54 -11.46 -10.82 -5.43
CA PHE A 54 -10.74 -11.54 -6.47
C PHE A 54 -9.28 -11.78 -6.08
N TYR A 55 -8.62 -10.76 -5.52
CA TYR A 55 -7.24 -10.83 -5.08
C TYR A 55 -7.05 -11.94 -4.03
N ILE A 56 -7.93 -11.96 -3.03
CA ILE A 56 -7.86 -12.95 -1.96
C ILE A 56 -8.14 -14.36 -2.49
N GLU A 57 -9.14 -14.52 -3.34
CA GLU A 57 -9.45 -15.81 -3.97
C GLU A 57 -8.25 -16.34 -4.74
N SER A 58 -7.59 -15.49 -5.52
CA SER A 58 -6.40 -15.88 -6.28
C SER A 58 -5.25 -16.31 -5.38
N CYS A 59 -5.02 -15.58 -4.29
CA CYS A 59 -3.98 -15.93 -3.32
C CYS A 59 -4.26 -17.27 -2.64
N LEU A 60 -5.51 -17.53 -2.29
CA LEU A 60 -5.90 -18.80 -1.67
C LEU A 60 -5.72 -19.97 -2.61
N GLU A 61 -6.06 -19.81 -3.89
CA GLU A 61 -5.87 -20.85 -4.90
C GLU A 61 -4.40 -21.18 -5.12
N ASP A 62 -3.54 -20.16 -5.12
CA ASP A 62 -2.12 -20.32 -5.38
C ASP A 62 -1.29 -20.53 -4.10
N ASN A 63 -1.93 -20.65 -2.94
CA ASN A 63 -1.26 -20.76 -1.64
C ASN A 63 -0.26 -19.61 -1.38
N MET A 64 -0.59 -18.41 -1.86
CA MET A 64 0.21 -17.21 -1.64
C MET A 64 -0.10 -16.60 -0.28
N PRO A 65 0.90 -16.04 0.43
CA PRO A 65 0.65 -15.37 1.70
C PRO A 65 -0.18 -14.10 1.50
N ILE A 66 -1.07 -13.83 2.45
CA ILE A 66 -1.93 -12.64 2.44
C ILE A 66 -1.61 -11.82 3.69
N SER A 67 -1.19 -10.57 3.50
CA SER A 67 -0.94 -9.66 4.61
C SER A 67 -2.27 -9.19 5.21
N GLU A 68 -2.45 -9.35 6.50
CA GLU A 68 -3.68 -8.97 7.19
C GLU A 68 -3.58 -7.53 7.71
N PRO A 69 -4.72 -6.80 7.87
CA PRO A 69 -4.69 -5.41 8.34
C PRO A 69 -3.99 -5.20 9.68
N GLN A 70 -4.09 -6.17 10.59
CA GLN A 70 -3.43 -6.08 11.89
C GLN A 70 -1.91 -6.10 11.79
N ASP A 71 -1.34 -6.70 10.75
CA ASP A 71 0.11 -6.67 10.51
C ASP A 71 0.55 -5.25 10.18
N ILE A 72 -0.31 -4.49 9.50
CA ILE A 72 -0.07 -3.09 9.16
C ILE A 72 -0.14 -2.23 10.41
N GLU A 73 -1.14 -2.45 11.27
CA GLU A 73 -1.30 -1.71 12.54
C GLU A 73 -0.13 -1.93 13.49
N ASN A 74 0.45 -3.12 13.47
CA ASN A 74 1.58 -3.47 14.33
C ASN A 74 2.93 -3.04 13.76
N ALA A 75 2.95 -2.45 12.56
CA ALA A 75 4.17 -1.93 11.98
C ALA A 75 4.71 -0.77 12.82
N SER A 76 5.99 -0.84 13.19
CA SER A 76 6.61 0.14 14.08
C SER A 76 6.98 1.45 13.39
N GLY A 77 6.97 1.49 12.08
CA GLY A 77 7.49 2.60 11.29
C GLY A 77 9.01 2.62 11.21
N ARG A 78 9.67 1.63 11.78
CA ARG A 78 11.14 1.50 11.73
C ARG A 78 11.51 0.47 10.67
N ILE A 79 12.34 0.89 9.72
CA ILE A 79 12.84 0.02 8.67
C ILE A 79 14.36 0.13 8.67
N ALA A 80 15.04 -1.02 8.71
CA ALA A 80 16.49 -1.07 8.51
C ALA A 80 16.75 -1.43 7.06
N ILE A 81 17.29 -0.48 6.28
CA ILE A 81 17.60 -0.68 4.88
C ILE A 81 19.12 -0.68 4.71
N ARG A 82 19.64 -1.73 4.06
CA ARG A 82 21.04 -1.74 3.64
C ARG A 82 21.14 -1.17 2.24
N THR A 83 21.91 -0.11 2.10
CA THR A 83 22.19 0.52 0.83
C THR A 83 23.70 0.51 0.56
N SER A 84 24.10 0.79 -0.68
CA SER A 84 25.50 0.99 -1.00
C SER A 84 26.02 2.26 -0.31
N LYS A 85 27.35 2.34 -0.10
CA LYS A 85 27.96 3.54 0.47
C LYS A 85 27.66 4.78 -0.37
N THR A 86 27.66 4.63 -1.69
CA THR A 86 27.34 5.74 -2.61
C THR A 86 25.94 6.24 -2.43
N THR A 87 24.94 5.34 -2.31
CA THR A 87 23.54 5.72 -2.10
C THR A 87 23.36 6.40 -0.75
N HIS A 88 23.99 5.90 0.30
CA HIS A 88 23.94 6.50 1.63
C HIS A 88 24.51 7.92 1.59
N LEU A 89 25.66 8.13 0.92
CA LEU A 89 26.26 9.45 0.80
C LEU A 89 25.35 10.43 0.06
N LYS A 90 24.72 10.00 -1.03
CA LYS A 90 23.77 10.82 -1.76
C LYS A 90 22.57 11.22 -0.90
N LEU A 91 22.05 10.32 -0.09
CA LEU A 91 20.94 10.62 0.82
C LEU A 91 21.35 11.67 1.85
N LEU A 92 22.55 11.56 2.41
CA LEU A 92 23.07 12.56 3.35
C LEU A 92 23.24 13.94 2.71
N GLN A 93 23.73 13.98 1.48
CA GLN A 93 23.90 15.23 0.73
C GLN A 93 22.54 15.88 0.43
N LEU A 94 21.56 15.10 -0.02
CA LEU A 94 20.20 15.58 -0.27
C LEU A 94 19.53 16.07 1.02
N SER A 95 19.72 15.37 2.11
CA SER A 95 19.20 15.76 3.42
C SER A 95 19.68 17.15 3.81
N LYS A 96 20.96 17.43 3.64
CA LYS A 96 21.53 18.75 3.92
C LYS A 96 21.02 19.82 2.97
N LYS A 97 20.95 19.50 1.67
CA LYS A 97 20.52 20.43 0.63
C LYS A 97 19.07 20.85 0.80
N GLU A 98 18.20 19.91 1.11
CA GLU A 98 16.76 20.15 1.23
C GLU A 98 16.32 20.49 2.65
N GLY A 99 17.19 20.36 3.64
CA GLY A 99 16.87 20.66 5.03
C GLY A 99 15.88 19.69 5.66
N VAL A 100 15.86 18.44 5.19
CA VAL A 100 14.96 17.38 5.70
C VAL A 100 15.77 16.17 6.15
N SER A 101 15.17 15.28 6.94
CA SER A 101 15.85 14.08 7.41
C SER A 101 15.98 13.04 6.29
N VAL A 102 16.96 12.13 6.44
CA VAL A 102 17.10 10.98 5.54
C VAL A 102 15.84 10.12 5.56
N SER A 103 15.25 9.91 6.74
CA SER A 103 13.98 9.17 6.87
C SER A 103 12.86 9.79 6.06
N HIS A 104 12.77 11.11 6.04
CA HIS A 104 11.79 11.83 5.23
C HIS A 104 12.00 11.57 3.73
N LEU A 105 13.25 11.62 3.27
CA LEU A 105 13.57 11.36 1.86
C LEU A 105 13.19 9.94 1.45
N VAL A 106 13.49 8.95 2.30
CA VAL A 106 13.15 7.55 2.03
C VAL A 106 11.63 7.34 1.99
N ASN A 107 10.89 7.88 2.96
CA ASN A 107 9.44 7.80 3.00
C ASN A 107 8.80 8.44 1.77
N ASP A 108 9.27 9.61 1.39
CA ASP A 108 8.76 10.34 0.22
C ASP A 108 8.97 9.53 -1.07
N ALA A 109 10.13 8.92 -1.23
CA ALA A 109 10.44 8.09 -2.39
C ALA A 109 9.55 6.84 -2.45
N ILE A 110 9.27 6.20 -1.31
CA ILE A 110 8.40 5.02 -1.25
C ILE A 110 6.96 5.41 -1.59
N VAL A 111 6.45 6.47 -0.99
CA VAL A 111 5.07 6.93 -1.19
C VAL A 111 4.81 7.32 -2.65
N LYS A 112 5.78 7.93 -3.32
CA LYS A 112 5.64 8.34 -4.74
C LYS A 112 5.56 7.16 -5.71
N GLN A 113 5.93 5.95 -5.28
CA GLN A 113 5.88 4.76 -6.14
C GLN A 113 4.57 3.98 -6.04
N TYR A 114 3.71 4.35 -5.12
CA TYR A 114 2.44 3.69 -4.89
C TYR A 114 1.25 4.59 -5.18
#